data_9ee1284523e1c6e78ff405d83b270aec
#
_entry.id   9ee1284523e1c6e78ff405d83b270aec
#
_cell.length_a   1.000
_cell.length_b   1.000
_cell.length_c   1.000
_cell.angle_alpha   90.00
_cell.angle_beta   90.00
_cell.angle_gamma   90.00
#
_symmetry.space_group_name_H-M   'P 1'
#
loop_
_entity.id
_entity.type
_entity.pdbx_description
1 polymer ?
#
loop_
_entity_poly.entity_id
_entity_poly.type
_entity_poly.pdbx_seq_one_letter_code
_entity_poly.pdbx_strand_id
1 'polypeptide(L)'
;MKKLVLSAIPLLAALLTSCAPGGPSYRVYISNEASGDLTVIDPEKMVAMATVAIGKRARGIHSSADGKQIFVALTGSPFAPPGVDESTLPPPDKSADGIGIFDVAQNKFLRKVPGGSDPEQFAIGKDGLLYVSNEDAAGLSFVDPVKGTVLATVATGAEPEGVTLTPDGKFVYVTSEDKGTVAVVDTATRQAVKTIPVGRRPRGIVFLPDGSRAYVTNENDATVSVIDTAKLEVVQTISVGAGLKPMGMAMTRDGAKLYVTTGRGKKVVVLEPATGNIAGSFEVGDRPWGIALSPDEKLLFTANGPSGDVSIVDVATRTVLKKVKVGEKPWGVLVVGR
;
A
#
# COMPACT_ATOMS: atom_id res chain seq x y z
N MET A 1 -63.90 -59.49 -13.57
CA MET A 1 -62.92 -59.17 -12.58
C MET A 1 -61.83 -58.31 -13.26
N LYS A 2 -61.91 -57.00 -13.19
CA LYS A 2 -60.93 -56.05 -13.81
C LYS A 2 -59.95 -55.66 -12.72
N LYS A 3 -58.67 -55.98 -12.89
CA LYS A 3 -57.59 -55.56 -11.99
C LYS A 3 -57.19 -54.10 -12.31
N LEU A 4 -57.32 -53.26 -11.33
CA LEU A 4 -56.85 -51.87 -11.38
C LEU A 4 -55.36 -51.89 -11.07
N VAL A 5 -54.52 -51.39 -11.97
CA VAL A 5 -53.08 -51.16 -11.79
C VAL A 5 -52.91 -49.71 -11.37
N LEU A 6 -52.56 -49.47 -10.11
CA LEU A 6 -52.09 -48.15 -9.64
C LEU A 6 -50.62 -47.96 -10.02
N SER A 7 -50.35 -47.01 -10.89
CA SER A 7 -48.99 -46.57 -11.15
C SER A 7 -48.60 -45.44 -10.17
N ALA A 8 -47.59 -45.72 -9.34
CA ALA A 8 -46.99 -44.75 -8.47
C ALA A 8 -46.02 -43.87 -9.27
N ILE A 9 -46.26 -42.55 -9.26
CA ILE A 9 -45.35 -41.53 -9.82
C ILE A 9 -44.37 -41.18 -8.68
N PRO A 10 -43.04 -41.30 -8.88
CA PRO A 10 -42.11 -40.83 -7.87
C PRO A 10 -42.03 -39.29 -7.91
N LEU A 11 -42.30 -38.66 -6.79
CA LEU A 11 -42.14 -37.24 -6.53
C LEU A 11 -40.64 -36.96 -6.45
N LEU A 12 -40.05 -36.40 -7.49
CA LEU A 12 -38.66 -35.93 -7.54
C LEU A 12 -38.57 -34.63 -6.73
N ALA A 13 -38.13 -34.72 -5.48
CA ALA A 13 -37.81 -33.56 -4.64
C ALA A 13 -36.55 -32.90 -5.20
N ALA A 14 -36.72 -31.81 -5.92
CA ALA A 14 -35.61 -30.96 -6.29
C ALA A 14 -35.06 -30.28 -5.04
N LEU A 15 -33.92 -30.74 -4.55
CA LEU A 15 -33.10 -30.03 -3.55
C LEU A 15 -32.59 -28.74 -4.20
N LEU A 16 -33.29 -27.65 -3.97
CA LEU A 16 -32.77 -26.31 -4.20
C LEU A 16 -31.68 -26.06 -3.14
N THR A 17 -30.44 -26.39 -3.48
CA THR A 17 -29.29 -25.84 -2.74
C THR A 17 -29.29 -24.34 -2.97
N SER A 18 -29.81 -23.59 -1.99
CA SER A 18 -29.60 -22.15 -1.95
C SER A 18 -28.10 -21.94 -1.70
N CYS A 19 -27.33 -21.63 -2.75
CA CYS A 19 -26.05 -20.98 -2.58
C CYS A 19 -26.36 -19.67 -1.86
N ALA A 20 -26.05 -19.59 -0.57
CA ALA A 20 -25.92 -18.30 0.09
C ALA A 20 -24.93 -17.47 -0.75
N PRO A 21 -25.23 -16.21 -1.08
CA PRO A 21 -24.30 -15.38 -1.81
C PRO A 21 -22.98 -15.38 -1.01
N GLY A 22 -21.92 -15.91 -1.60
CA GLY A 22 -20.58 -15.83 -1.03
C GLY A 22 -20.30 -14.37 -0.76
N GLY A 23 -19.74 -14.05 0.43
CA GLY A 23 -19.35 -12.66 0.71
C GLY A 23 -18.38 -12.13 -0.37
N PRO A 24 -18.03 -10.85 -0.33
CA PRO A 24 -17.25 -10.17 -1.39
C PRO A 24 -15.98 -10.96 -1.73
N SER A 25 -15.63 -10.98 -3.02
CA SER A 25 -14.47 -11.73 -3.54
C SER A 25 -13.11 -11.19 -3.05
N TYR A 26 -13.12 -10.01 -2.44
CA TYR A 26 -11.95 -9.36 -1.82
C TYR A 26 -12.37 -8.49 -0.64
N ARG A 27 -11.41 -8.06 0.16
CA ARG A 27 -11.57 -7.06 1.23
C ARG A 27 -10.54 -5.97 1.12
N VAL A 28 -10.87 -4.81 1.68
CA VAL A 28 -9.95 -3.67 1.74
C VAL A 28 -9.56 -3.45 3.20
N TYR A 29 -8.26 -3.35 3.42
CA TYR A 29 -7.65 -3.16 4.74
C TYR A 29 -6.96 -1.80 4.77
N ILE A 30 -7.18 -1.06 5.84
CA ILE A 30 -6.67 0.29 6.04
C ILE A 30 -5.85 0.32 7.31
N SER A 31 -4.57 0.66 7.21
CA SER A 31 -3.77 0.99 8.37
C SER A 31 -4.05 2.42 8.80
N ASN A 32 -4.36 2.62 10.09
CA ASN A 32 -4.69 3.91 10.66
C ASN A 32 -3.57 4.36 11.59
N GLU A 33 -2.81 5.36 11.16
CA GLU A 33 -1.57 5.78 11.79
C GLU A 33 -1.78 6.29 13.22
N ALA A 34 -2.76 7.16 13.45
CA ALA A 34 -2.92 7.79 14.75
C ALA A 34 -3.69 6.93 15.74
N SER A 35 -4.70 6.17 15.31
CA SER A 35 -5.44 5.26 16.19
C SER A 35 -4.74 3.93 16.42
N GLY A 36 -3.72 3.58 15.61
CA GLY A 36 -2.94 2.35 15.79
C GLY A 36 -3.73 1.07 15.56
N ASP A 37 -4.62 1.09 14.59
CA ASP A 37 -5.51 -0.02 14.27
C ASP A 37 -5.57 -0.30 12.77
N LEU A 38 -6.21 -1.42 12.44
CA LEU A 38 -6.51 -1.86 11.08
C LEU A 38 -8.03 -1.88 10.90
N THR A 39 -8.55 -1.10 9.96
CA THR A 39 -9.96 -1.15 9.57
C THR A 39 -10.15 -2.06 8.37
N VAL A 40 -11.17 -2.94 8.43
CA VAL A 40 -11.56 -3.85 7.36
C VAL A 40 -12.84 -3.34 6.70
N ILE A 41 -12.84 -3.16 5.38
CA ILE A 41 -13.99 -2.66 4.61
C ILE A 41 -14.56 -3.78 3.73
N ASP A 42 -15.88 -3.91 3.74
CA ASP A 42 -16.65 -4.65 2.74
C ASP A 42 -16.84 -3.75 1.52
N PRO A 43 -16.22 -4.06 0.37
CA PRO A 43 -16.28 -3.19 -0.80
C PRO A 43 -17.65 -3.22 -1.51
N GLU A 44 -18.44 -4.30 -1.38
CA GLU A 44 -19.76 -4.40 -2.01
C GLU A 44 -20.79 -3.57 -1.22
N LYS A 45 -20.75 -3.66 0.12
CA LYS A 45 -21.63 -2.88 0.99
C LYS A 45 -21.11 -1.47 1.23
N MET A 46 -19.83 -1.22 0.93
CA MET A 46 -19.14 0.06 1.15
C MET A 46 -19.22 0.51 2.61
N VAL A 47 -18.93 -0.40 3.54
CA VAL A 47 -18.95 -0.15 4.99
C VAL A 47 -17.74 -0.74 5.68
N ALA A 48 -17.31 -0.12 6.79
CA ALA A 48 -16.35 -0.72 7.70
C ALA A 48 -17.03 -1.90 8.44
N MET A 49 -16.38 -3.06 8.44
CA MET A 49 -16.87 -4.29 9.07
C MET A 49 -16.27 -4.51 10.45
N ALA A 50 -15.01 -4.14 10.60
CA ALA A 50 -14.24 -4.34 11.82
C ALA A 50 -13.13 -3.31 11.92
N THR A 51 -12.72 -3.03 13.14
CA THR A 51 -11.50 -2.28 13.47
C THR A 51 -10.77 -3.04 14.56
N VAL A 52 -9.49 -3.34 14.34
CA VAL A 52 -8.68 -4.18 15.22
C VAL A 52 -7.41 -3.43 15.60
N ALA A 53 -7.17 -3.23 16.90
CA ALA A 53 -5.94 -2.63 17.38
C ALA A 53 -4.73 -3.52 17.02
N ILE A 54 -3.67 -2.91 16.46
CA ILE A 54 -2.48 -3.64 15.99
C ILE A 54 -1.17 -3.06 16.52
N GLY A 55 -1.15 -1.83 17.01
CA GLY A 55 0.05 -1.20 17.56
C GLY A 55 0.14 0.29 17.19
N LYS A 56 1.20 0.96 17.65
CA LYS A 56 1.38 2.39 17.44
C LYS A 56 1.74 2.71 15.98
N ARG A 57 1.25 3.83 15.49
CA ARG A 57 1.56 4.43 14.17
C ARG A 57 1.60 3.39 13.04
N ALA A 58 0.49 2.72 12.81
CA ALA A 58 0.35 1.73 11.75
C ALA A 58 0.42 2.39 10.36
N ARG A 59 1.45 2.05 9.56
CA ARG A 59 1.75 2.68 8.27
C ARG A 59 1.75 1.68 7.13
N GLY A 60 2.92 1.33 6.58
CA GLY A 60 3.06 0.40 5.46
C GLY A 60 2.30 -0.90 5.68
N ILE A 61 1.56 -1.35 4.66
CA ILE A 61 0.68 -2.52 4.76
C ILE A 61 0.77 -3.38 3.50
N HIS A 62 1.05 -4.67 3.68
CA HIS A 62 1.11 -5.65 2.60
C HIS A 62 0.58 -7.01 3.06
N SER A 63 0.14 -7.85 2.10
CA SER A 63 -0.28 -9.23 2.39
C SER A 63 0.82 -10.24 2.05
N SER A 64 0.80 -11.38 2.74
CA SER A 64 1.52 -12.57 2.28
C SER A 64 1.05 -12.98 0.87
N ALA A 65 1.88 -13.72 0.15
CA ALA A 65 1.58 -14.16 -1.21
C ALA A 65 0.29 -15.01 -1.31
N ASP A 66 -0.04 -15.74 -0.26
CA ASP A 66 -1.26 -16.56 -0.16
C ASP A 66 -2.47 -15.78 0.39
N GLY A 67 -2.31 -14.49 0.69
CA GLY A 67 -3.36 -13.61 1.21
C GLY A 67 -3.84 -13.94 2.64
N LYS A 68 -3.20 -14.88 3.34
CA LYS A 68 -3.65 -15.31 4.67
C LYS A 68 -3.21 -14.41 5.81
N GLN A 69 -2.09 -13.71 5.62
CA GLN A 69 -1.54 -12.78 6.59
C GLN A 69 -1.41 -11.38 6.01
N ILE A 70 -1.57 -10.40 6.86
CA ILE A 70 -1.26 -9.00 6.57
C ILE A 70 -0.13 -8.58 7.49
N PHE A 71 0.85 -7.92 6.92
CA PHE A 71 1.97 -7.31 7.62
C PHE A 71 1.77 -5.80 7.66
N VAL A 72 2.10 -5.16 8.79
CA VAL A 72 1.95 -3.72 8.98
C VAL A 72 3.18 -3.17 9.68
N ALA A 73 3.79 -2.12 9.12
CA ALA A 73 4.87 -1.39 9.77
C ALA A 73 4.30 -0.60 10.96
N LEU A 74 4.92 -0.76 12.12
CA LEU A 74 4.54 -0.14 13.38
C LEU A 74 5.72 0.61 13.96
N THR A 75 5.53 1.86 14.40
CA THR A 75 6.60 2.63 15.01
C THR A 75 6.13 3.30 16.30
N GLY A 76 7.07 3.43 17.25
CA GLY A 76 6.85 4.19 18.48
C GLY A 76 7.34 5.62 18.44
N SER A 77 7.83 6.09 17.29
CA SER A 77 8.19 7.49 17.10
C SER A 77 6.96 8.39 17.23
N PRO A 78 7.05 9.53 17.91
CA PRO A 78 5.92 10.42 18.08
C PRO A 78 5.51 11.03 16.74
N PHE A 79 4.22 11.33 16.60
CA PHE A 79 3.71 12.02 15.41
C PHE A 79 4.10 13.52 15.49
N ALA A 80 4.83 14.01 14.50
CA ALA A 80 5.12 15.41 14.32
C ALA A 80 4.09 16.08 13.41
N PRO A 81 3.20 16.97 13.91
CA PRO A 81 2.38 17.79 13.05
C PRO A 81 3.23 18.71 12.17
N PRO A 82 2.79 19.10 10.98
CA PRO A 82 3.56 20.01 10.12
C PRO A 82 3.95 21.31 10.85
N GLY A 83 5.25 21.62 10.86
CA GLY A 83 5.80 22.82 11.48
C GLY A 83 6.12 22.70 12.97
N VAL A 84 5.96 21.53 13.56
CA VAL A 84 6.43 21.24 14.92
C VAL A 84 7.88 20.79 14.84
N ASP A 85 8.73 21.35 15.71
CA ASP A 85 10.11 20.90 15.88
C ASP A 85 10.10 19.52 16.56
N GLU A 86 10.59 18.51 15.88
CA GLU A 86 10.61 17.13 16.35
C GLU A 86 11.41 16.95 17.64
N SER A 87 12.42 17.79 17.87
CA SER A 87 13.20 17.78 19.12
C SER A 87 12.38 18.12 20.37
N THR A 88 11.20 18.73 20.20
CA THR A 88 10.27 19.08 21.29
C THR A 88 9.28 17.95 21.62
N LEU A 89 9.26 16.89 20.81
CA LEU A 89 8.36 15.77 21.00
C LEU A 89 8.85 14.83 22.12
N PRO A 90 7.95 14.01 22.70
CA PRO A 90 8.38 12.97 23.63
C PRO A 90 9.40 12.01 22.98
N PRO A 91 10.30 11.40 23.76
CA PRO A 91 11.22 10.42 23.21
C PRO A 91 10.45 9.24 22.59
N PRO A 92 10.96 8.65 21.47
CA PRO A 92 10.30 7.54 20.81
C PRO A 92 10.26 6.29 21.70
N ASP A 93 9.13 5.58 21.67
CA ASP A 93 8.98 4.26 22.30
C ASP A 93 9.47 3.17 21.34
N LYS A 94 10.77 2.94 21.34
CA LYS A 94 11.39 1.93 20.45
C LYS A 94 10.87 0.50 20.69
N SER A 95 10.25 0.23 21.84
CA SER A 95 9.61 -1.08 22.07
C SER A 95 8.37 -1.32 21.20
N ALA A 96 7.78 -0.25 20.65
CA ALA A 96 6.65 -0.34 19.73
C ALA A 96 7.07 -0.62 18.27
N ASP A 97 8.33 -0.36 17.91
CA ASP A 97 8.83 -0.59 16.55
C ASP A 97 8.76 -2.07 16.15
N GLY A 98 8.45 -2.31 14.87
CA GLY A 98 8.42 -3.66 14.31
C GLY A 98 7.39 -3.84 13.20
N ILE A 99 7.22 -5.09 12.78
CA ILE A 99 6.18 -5.48 11.81
C ILE A 99 5.11 -6.27 12.52
N GLY A 100 3.89 -5.72 12.55
CA GLY A 100 2.70 -6.40 13.05
C GLY A 100 2.22 -7.46 12.07
N ILE A 101 1.79 -8.62 12.57
CA ILE A 101 1.25 -9.71 11.76
C ILE A 101 -0.22 -9.92 12.15
N PHE A 102 -1.09 -9.86 11.16
CA PHE A 102 -2.53 -10.01 11.29
C PHE A 102 -3.01 -11.23 10.50
N ASP A 103 -3.91 -12.03 11.08
CA ASP A 103 -4.56 -13.18 10.45
C ASP A 103 -5.85 -12.74 9.76
N VAL A 104 -5.93 -12.94 8.44
CA VAL A 104 -7.07 -12.53 7.61
C VAL A 104 -8.32 -13.36 7.92
N ALA A 105 -8.18 -14.66 8.14
CA ALA A 105 -9.31 -15.55 8.37
C ALA A 105 -9.94 -15.34 9.76
N GLN A 106 -9.11 -15.13 10.78
CA GLN A 106 -9.55 -14.89 12.16
C GLN A 106 -9.88 -13.41 12.42
N ASN A 107 -9.52 -12.53 11.51
CA ASN A 107 -9.61 -11.07 11.66
C ASN A 107 -8.96 -10.60 12.98
N LYS A 108 -7.71 -11.04 13.23
CA LYS A 108 -7.04 -10.91 14.51
C LYS A 108 -5.57 -10.53 14.36
N PHE A 109 -5.12 -9.60 15.19
CA PHE A 109 -3.70 -9.36 15.41
C PHE A 109 -3.07 -10.58 16.11
N LEU A 110 -1.98 -11.12 15.55
CA LEU A 110 -1.32 -12.29 16.07
C LEU A 110 -0.13 -11.92 16.96
N ARG A 111 0.81 -11.18 16.41
CA ARG A 111 2.07 -10.83 17.07
C ARG A 111 2.80 -9.72 16.30
N LYS A 112 3.84 -9.21 16.89
CA LYS A 112 4.82 -8.32 16.26
C LYS A 112 6.17 -9.02 16.14
N VAL A 113 6.91 -8.78 15.05
CA VAL A 113 8.28 -9.23 14.85
C VAL A 113 9.20 -8.01 14.68
N PRO A 114 10.52 -8.13 14.92
CA PRO A 114 11.45 -7.06 14.62
C PRO A 114 11.34 -6.57 13.18
N GLY A 115 11.38 -5.27 12.97
CA GLY A 115 11.32 -4.62 11.65
C GLY A 115 12.45 -3.63 11.41
N GLY A 116 13.39 -3.52 12.35
CA GLY A 116 14.37 -2.44 12.41
C GLY A 116 13.91 -1.32 13.34
N SER A 117 14.51 -0.14 13.24
CA SER A 117 14.20 1.03 14.06
C SER A 117 13.45 2.07 13.24
N ASP A 118 12.29 2.49 13.71
CA ASP A 118 11.35 3.38 13.05
C ASP A 118 10.98 2.89 11.64
N PRO A 119 10.31 1.73 11.51
CA PRO A 119 9.92 1.19 10.23
C PRO A 119 8.77 1.99 9.61
N GLU A 120 8.94 2.39 8.33
CA GLU A 120 7.99 3.18 7.57
C GLU A 120 7.19 2.34 6.58
N GLN A 121 7.87 1.83 5.59
CA GLN A 121 7.32 1.04 4.51
C GLN A 121 8.13 -0.24 4.32
N PHE A 122 7.58 -1.19 3.58
CA PHE A 122 8.32 -2.40 3.24
C PHE A 122 7.77 -3.04 1.97
N ALA A 123 8.55 -3.94 1.39
CA ALA A 123 8.13 -4.84 0.33
C ALA A 123 8.31 -6.28 0.79
N ILE A 124 7.62 -7.23 0.13
CA ILE A 124 7.70 -8.66 0.43
C ILE A 124 8.29 -9.39 -0.76
N GLY A 125 9.39 -10.09 -0.54
CA GLY A 125 10.03 -10.94 -1.54
C GLY A 125 9.26 -12.22 -1.83
N LYS A 126 9.54 -12.83 -2.98
CA LYS A 126 8.99 -14.16 -3.32
C LYS A 126 9.44 -15.26 -2.37
N ASP A 127 10.55 -15.03 -1.69
CA ASP A 127 11.11 -15.86 -0.61
C ASP A 127 10.47 -15.63 0.76
N GLY A 128 9.54 -14.67 0.85
CA GLY A 128 8.84 -14.29 2.08
C GLY A 128 9.63 -13.36 2.99
N LEU A 129 10.83 -12.90 2.60
CA LEU A 129 11.55 -11.88 3.34
C LEU A 129 10.86 -10.52 3.21
N LEU A 130 10.94 -9.72 4.26
CA LEU A 130 10.49 -8.34 4.25
C LEU A 130 11.70 -7.43 4.06
N TYR A 131 11.55 -6.42 3.22
CA TYR A 131 12.52 -5.37 2.94
C TYR A 131 11.96 -4.08 3.52
N VAL A 132 12.47 -3.65 4.67
CA VAL A 132 11.84 -2.61 5.50
C VAL A 132 12.68 -1.34 5.50
N SER A 133 12.12 -0.20 5.13
CA SER A 133 12.76 1.10 5.33
C SER A 133 12.73 1.49 6.81
N ASN A 134 13.86 1.96 7.32
CA ASN A 134 14.04 2.32 8.72
C ASN A 134 14.62 3.75 8.81
N GLU A 135 13.85 4.71 9.29
CA GLU A 135 14.25 6.12 9.36
C GLU A 135 15.49 6.30 10.22
N ASP A 136 15.49 5.83 11.46
CA ASP A 136 16.62 5.99 12.39
C ASP A 136 17.92 5.32 11.89
N ALA A 137 17.80 4.20 11.17
CA ALA A 137 18.96 3.48 10.65
C ALA A 137 19.45 4.05 9.31
N ALA A 138 18.74 5.03 8.74
CA ALA A 138 18.98 5.55 7.38
C ALA A 138 19.19 4.43 6.36
N GLY A 139 18.38 3.35 6.45
CA GLY A 139 18.66 2.13 5.72
C GLY A 139 17.47 1.20 5.50
N LEU A 140 17.76 0.15 4.73
CA LEU A 140 16.85 -0.94 4.41
C LEU A 140 17.22 -2.19 5.22
N SER A 141 16.31 -2.70 6.04
CA SER A 141 16.47 -3.97 6.75
C SER A 141 15.87 -5.14 5.99
N PHE A 142 16.60 -6.25 5.96
CA PHE A 142 16.15 -7.55 5.47
C PHE A 142 15.64 -8.35 6.66
N VAL A 143 14.37 -8.66 6.71
CA VAL A 143 13.72 -9.28 7.87
C VAL A 143 13.13 -10.63 7.50
N ASP A 144 13.44 -11.66 8.29
CA ASP A 144 12.77 -12.95 8.22
C ASP A 144 11.58 -12.94 9.21
N PRO A 145 10.33 -12.79 8.73
CA PRO A 145 9.18 -12.69 9.63
C PRO A 145 8.82 -14.01 10.31
N VAL A 146 9.27 -15.14 9.76
CA VAL A 146 9.03 -16.48 10.34
C VAL A 146 9.96 -16.67 11.54
N LYS A 147 11.26 -16.41 11.36
CA LYS A 147 12.25 -16.48 12.45
C LYS A 147 12.16 -15.30 13.41
N GLY A 148 11.56 -14.18 12.98
CA GLY A 148 11.50 -12.95 13.76
C GLY A 148 12.89 -12.30 13.93
N THR A 149 13.70 -12.28 12.86
CA THR A 149 15.08 -11.76 12.91
C THR A 149 15.38 -10.79 11.78
N VAL A 150 16.15 -9.75 12.08
CA VAL A 150 16.79 -8.89 11.08
C VAL A 150 18.07 -9.58 10.61
N LEU A 151 18.12 -9.88 9.31
CA LEU A 151 19.23 -10.61 8.68
C LEU A 151 20.39 -9.69 8.26
N ALA A 152 20.07 -8.47 7.85
CA ALA A 152 21.01 -7.44 7.42
C ALA A 152 20.34 -6.08 7.40
N THR A 153 21.13 -5.01 7.47
CA THR A 153 20.70 -3.64 7.20
C THR A 153 21.69 -3.01 6.21
N VAL A 154 21.17 -2.37 5.17
CA VAL A 154 21.94 -1.73 4.08
C VAL A 154 21.63 -0.25 4.10
N ALA A 155 22.66 0.61 4.15
CA ALA A 155 22.50 2.05 4.08
C ALA A 155 21.89 2.48 2.73
N THR A 156 20.82 3.28 2.75
CA THR A 156 20.10 3.73 1.55
C THR A 156 19.96 5.24 1.46
N GLY A 157 20.33 5.96 2.50
CA GLY A 157 20.22 7.41 2.65
C GLY A 157 19.31 7.79 3.80
N ALA A 158 19.38 9.05 4.23
CA ALA A 158 18.58 9.56 5.34
C ALA A 158 17.08 9.60 4.99
N GLU A 159 16.25 9.35 5.99
CA GLU A 159 14.78 9.28 5.88
C GLU A 159 14.33 8.38 4.73
N PRO A 160 14.64 7.07 4.76
CA PRO A 160 14.13 6.14 3.76
C PRO A 160 12.64 5.92 3.97
N GLU A 161 11.85 6.09 2.90
CA GLU A 161 10.38 6.00 2.93
C GLU A 161 9.87 4.86 2.05
N GLY A 162 9.63 5.14 0.77
CA GLY A 162 9.04 4.19 -0.17
C GLY A 162 9.96 3.02 -0.50
N VAL A 163 9.41 1.81 -0.46
CA VAL A 163 10.13 0.56 -0.76
C VAL A 163 9.35 -0.26 -1.77
N THR A 164 9.98 -0.66 -2.85
CA THR A 164 9.34 -1.51 -3.87
C THR A 164 10.35 -2.46 -4.51
N LEU A 165 9.95 -3.72 -4.69
CA LEU A 165 10.72 -4.71 -5.43
C LEU A 165 10.51 -4.58 -6.93
N THR A 166 11.57 -4.83 -7.72
CA THR A 166 11.40 -5.08 -9.16
C THR A 166 10.49 -6.29 -9.39
N PRO A 167 9.74 -6.35 -10.51
CA PRO A 167 8.82 -7.47 -10.78
C PRO A 167 9.50 -8.86 -10.78
N ASP A 168 10.78 -8.92 -11.13
CA ASP A 168 11.60 -10.15 -11.06
C ASP A 168 12.12 -10.46 -9.64
N GLY A 169 12.05 -9.50 -8.72
CA GLY A 169 12.47 -9.61 -7.31
C GLY A 169 13.97 -9.47 -7.08
N LYS A 170 14.76 -9.09 -8.10
CA LYS A 170 16.22 -9.01 -7.97
C LYS A 170 16.72 -7.76 -7.25
N PHE A 171 15.97 -6.66 -7.35
CA PHE A 171 16.35 -5.40 -6.74
C PHE A 171 15.21 -4.83 -5.90
N VAL A 172 15.59 -4.16 -4.82
CA VAL A 172 14.72 -3.28 -4.04
C VAL A 172 15.10 -1.84 -4.33
N TYR A 173 14.10 -1.03 -4.67
CA TYR A 173 14.25 0.42 -4.81
C TYR A 173 13.71 1.09 -3.55
N VAL A 174 14.51 2.00 -2.98
CA VAL A 174 14.20 2.71 -1.72
C VAL A 174 14.36 4.21 -1.94
N THR A 175 13.32 5.00 -1.67
CA THR A 175 13.43 6.46 -1.67
C THR A 175 14.13 6.97 -0.43
N SER A 176 14.90 8.05 -0.56
CA SER A 176 15.47 8.81 0.56
C SER A 176 14.99 10.25 0.46
N GLU A 177 14.15 10.68 1.41
CA GLU A 177 13.46 11.97 1.37
C GLU A 177 14.42 13.14 1.39
N ASP A 178 15.35 13.15 2.36
CA ASP A 178 16.30 14.23 2.56
C ASP A 178 17.30 14.37 1.42
N LYS A 179 17.68 13.26 0.80
CA LYS A 179 18.69 13.26 -0.26
C LYS A 179 18.10 13.48 -1.65
N GLY A 180 16.77 13.31 -1.81
CA GLY A 180 16.15 13.38 -3.12
C GLY A 180 16.66 12.28 -4.05
N THR A 181 16.81 11.05 -3.53
CA THR A 181 17.41 9.94 -4.28
C THR A 181 16.59 8.66 -4.15
N VAL A 182 16.87 7.72 -5.04
CA VAL A 182 16.45 6.31 -4.94
C VAL A 182 17.69 5.44 -4.86
N ALA A 183 17.81 4.65 -3.80
CA ALA A 183 18.82 3.61 -3.69
C ALA A 183 18.30 2.33 -4.34
N VAL A 184 19.16 1.67 -5.12
CA VAL A 184 18.90 0.35 -5.73
C VAL A 184 19.73 -0.67 -4.98
N VAL A 185 19.08 -1.63 -4.34
CA VAL A 185 19.73 -2.65 -3.50
C VAL A 185 19.51 -4.02 -4.16
N ASP A 186 20.58 -4.75 -4.38
CA ASP A 186 20.54 -6.14 -4.87
C ASP A 186 20.12 -7.08 -3.73
N THR A 187 19.05 -7.86 -3.98
CA THR A 187 18.44 -8.73 -2.96
C THR A 187 19.29 -9.93 -2.58
N ALA A 188 20.09 -10.44 -3.51
CA ALA A 188 20.94 -11.61 -3.31
C ALA A 188 22.23 -11.24 -2.57
N THR A 189 22.91 -10.16 -2.99
CA THR A 189 24.16 -9.71 -2.38
C THR A 189 23.96 -8.84 -1.17
N ARG A 190 22.76 -8.28 -0.99
CA ARG A 190 22.40 -7.31 0.06
C ARG A 190 23.31 -6.08 0.05
N GLN A 191 23.57 -5.56 -1.13
CA GLN A 191 24.41 -4.37 -1.31
C GLN A 191 23.69 -3.32 -2.14
N ALA A 192 23.89 -2.05 -1.80
CA ALA A 192 23.46 -0.95 -2.65
C ALA A 192 24.35 -0.91 -3.89
N VAL A 193 23.74 -1.05 -5.07
CA VAL A 193 24.45 -1.08 -6.36
C VAL A 193 24.41 0.26 -7.07
N LYS A 194 23.43 1.11 -6.77
CA LYS A 194 23.27 2.42 -7.39
C LYS A 194 22.47 3.36 -6.48
N THR A 195 22.79 4.65 -6.56
CA THR A 195 21.95 5.74 -6.06
C THR A 195 21.59 6.63 -7.24
N ILE A 196 20.28 6.85 -7.44
CA ILE A 196 19.72 7.59 -8.59
C ILE A 196 19.16 8.92 -8.05
N PRO A 197 19.67 10.08 -8.44
CA PRO A 197 19.05 11.36 -8.13
C PRO A 197 17.66 11.47 -8.77
N VAL A 198 16.67 11.92 -7.98
CA VAL A 198 15.29 12.18 -8.42
C VAL A 198 14.88 13.60 -8.00
N GLY A 199 13.62 13.88 -7.75
CA GLY A 199 13.20 15.18 -7.21
C GLY A 199 13.23 15.23 -5.69
N ARG A 200 12.82 16.40 -5.13
CA ARG A 200 12.83 16.66 -3.69
C ARG A 200 11.70 15.91 -2.98
N ARG A 201 12.06 15.28 -1.85
CA ARG A 201 11.17 14.50 -0.99
C ARG A 201 10.45 13.39 -1.74
N PRO A 202 11.22 12.41 -2.28
CA PRO A 202 10.61 11.29 -2.98
C PRO A 202 9.87 10.37 -1.99
N ARG A 203 8.65 9.92 -2.39
CA ARG A 203 7.76 9.12 -1.55
C ARG A 203 7.55 7.72 -2.11
N GLY A 204 6.58 7.55 -2.95
CA GLY A 204 6.20 6.25 -3.50
C GLY A 204 7.03 5.86 -4.73
N ILE A 205 7.15 4.55 -4.93
CA ILE A 205 7.74 3.96 -6.14
C ILE A 205 6.78 2.88 -6.65
N VAL A 206 6.60 2.83 -7.98
CA VAL A 206 5.89 1.76 -8.65
C VAL A 206 6.56 1.43 -9.99
N PHE A 207 6.59 0.16 -10.36
CA PHE A 207 7.13 -0.29 -11.64
C PHE A 207 6.04 -0.47 -12.69
N LEU A 208 6.40 -0.29 -13.98
CA LEU A 208 5.62 -0.92 -15.04
C LEU A 208 5.59 -2.44 -14.83
N PRO A 209 4.53 -3.13 -15.28
CA PRO A 209 4.43 -4.58 -15.11
C PRO A 209 5.58 -5.38 -15.74
N ASP A 210 6.16 -4.87 -16.82
CA ASP A 210 7.33 -5.46 -17.50
C ASP A 210 8.68 -5.13 -16.82
N GLY A 211 8.66 -4.26 -15.79
CA GLY A 211 9.84 -3.83 -15.05
C GLY A 211 10.75 -2.85 -15.78
N SER A 212 10.42 -2.40 -16.99
CA SER A 212 11.28 -1.54 -17.81
C SER A 212 11.41 -0.10 -17.31
N ARG A 213 10.43 0.36 -16.53
CA ARG A 213 10.38 1.71 -15.94
C ARG A 213 9.93 1.65 -14.49
N ALA A 214 10.47 2.54 -13.67
CA ALA A 214 9.97 2.86 -12.34
C ALA A 214 9.53 4.32 -12.29
N TYR A 215 8.43 4.57 -11.58
CA TYR A 215 7.85 5.90 -11.37
C TYR A 215 8.02 6.26 -9.91
N VAL A 216 8.53 7.47 -9.64
CA VAL A 216 8.83 7.95 -8.28
C VAL A 216 8.14 9.29 -8.07
N THR A 217 7.28 9.40 -7.06
CA THR A 217 6.65 10.67 -6.69
C THR A 217 7.64 11.55 -5.93
N ASN A 218 7.73 12.84 -6.32
CA ASN A 218 8.56 13.86 -5.67
C ASN A 218 7.63 14.90 -5.04
N GLU A 219 7.36 14.76 -3.74
CA GLU A 219 6.34 15.54 -3.03
C GLU A 219 6.56 17.05 -3.15
N ASN A 220 7.80 17.52 -2.93
CA ASN A 220 8.08 18.94 -2.87
C ASN A 220 8.27 19.59 -4.24
N ASP A 221 8.47 18.82 -5.29
CA ASP A 221 8.59 19.32 -6.66
C ASP A 221 7.30 19.22 -7.47
N ALA A 222 6.27 18.57 -6.94
CA ALA A 222 5.01 18.29 -7.63
C ALA A 222 5.25 17.54 -8.96
N THR A 223 6.17 16.58 -8.95
CA THR A 223 6.56 15.80 -10.12
C THR A 223 6.56 14.30 -9.86
N VAL A 224 6.61 13.54 -10.95
CA VAL A 224 6.93 12.12 -10.99
C VAL A 224 8.17 11.92 -11.83
N SER A 225 9.24 11.35 -11.26
CA SER A 225 10.43 10.94 -12.01
C SER A 225 10.20 9.57 -12.63
N VAL A 226 10.62 9.39 -13.88
CA VAL A 226 10.58 8.11 -14.61
C VAL A 226 12.01 7.59 -14.74
N ILE A 227 12.28 6.47 -14.11
CA ILE A 227 13.59 5.79 -14.14
C ILE A 227 13.57 4.70 -15.20
N ASP A 228 14.57 4.70 -16.09
CA ASP A 228 14.91 3.56 -16.93
C ASP A 228 15.65 2.52 -16.08
N THR A 229 15.04 1.35 -15.88
CA THR A 229 15.58 0.35 -14.95
C THR A 229 16.83 -0.36 -15.47
N ALA A 230 17.02 -0.42 -16.80
CA ALA A 230 18.22 -1.01 -17.40
C ALA A 230 19.42 -0.04 -17.31
N LYS A 231 19.16 1.27 -17.42
CA LYS A 231 20.21 2.29 -17.35
C LYS A 231 20.46 2.79 -15.94
N LEU A 232 19.51 2.59 -15.02
CA LEU A 232 19.52 3.11 -13.65
C LEU A 232 19.68 4.64 -13.63
N GLU A 233 18.88 5.33 -14.44
CA GLU A 233 18.87 6.78 -14.54
C GLU A 233 17.46 7.34 -14.80
N VAL A 234 17.21 8.59 -14.38
CA VAL A 234 15.98 9.31 -14.69
C VAL A 234 16.00 9.72 -16.17
N VAL A 235 15.00 9.28 -16.93
CA VAL A 235 14.84 9.58 -18.36
C VAL A 235 13.76 10.63 -18.64
N GLN A 236 12.87 10.88 -17.68
CA GLN A 236 11.81 11.86 -17.78
C GLN A 236 11.39 12.36 -16.41
N THR A 237 10.94 13.60 -16.32
CA THR A 237 10.27 14.17 -15.15
C THR A 237 8.94 14.76 -15.58
N ILE A 238 7.84 14.30 -14.97
CA ILE A 238 6.46 14.65 -15.34
C ILE A 238 5.88 15.54 -14.25
N SER A 239 5.41 16.74 -14.60
CA SER A 239 4.67 17.59 -13.65
C SER A 239 3.26 17.06 -13.45
N VAL A 240 2.85 16.91 -12.18
CA VAL A 240 1.47 16.54 -11.84
C VAL A 240 0.55 17.75 -11.58
N GLY A 241 1.12 18.94 -11.64
CA GLY A 241 0.44 20.21 -11.42
C GLY A 241 1.00 21.01 -10.24
N ALA A 242 1.12 22.32 -10.41
CA ALA A 242 1.71 23.21 -9.42
C ALA A 242 0.97 23.13 -8.07
N GLY A 243 1.73 23.06 -6.98
CA GLY A 243 1.19 23.00 -5.61
C GLY A 243 0.59 21.67 -5.19
N LEU A 244 0.43 20.72 -6.11
CA LEU A 244 0.07 19.34 -5.79
C LEU A 244 1.28 18.62 -5.17
N LYS A 245 1.04 17.85 -4.14
CA LYS A 245 2.09 17.08 -3.45
C LYS A 245 1.86 15.58 -3.70
N PRO A 246 2.46 15.00 -4.76
CA PRO A 246 2.26 13.60 -5.08
C PRO A 246 2.82 12.69 -3.99
N MET A 247 2.06 11.64 -3.65
CA MET A 247 2.32 10.73 -2.54
C MET A 247 2.32 9.26 -3.03
N GLY A 248 1.25 8.53 -2.77
CA GLY A 248 1.09 7.15 -3.19
C GLY A 248 0.68 6.99 -4.66
N MET A 249 0.93 5.82 -5.19
CA MET A 249 0.63 5.47 -6.58
C MET A 249 0.00 4.09 -6.71
N ALA A 250 -0.89 3.93 -7.70
CA ALA A 250 -1.42 2.63 -8.11
C ALA A 250 -1.38 2.53 -9.65
N MET A 251 -0.71 1.48 -10.15
CA MET A 251 -0.59 1.18 -11.57
C MET A 251 -1.66 0.16 -11.98
N THR A 252 -2.29 0.33 -13.15
CA THR A 252 -3.11 -0.72 -13.75
C THR A 252 -2.25 -1.92 -14.18
N ARG A 253 -2.84 -3.12 -14.22
CA ARG A 253 -2.12 -4.35 -14.57
C ARG A 253 -1.54 -4.36 -15.98
N ASP A 254 -2.19 -3.65 -16.89
CA ASP A 254 -1.71 -3.47 -18.26
C ASP A 254 -0.65 -2.36 -18.38
N GLY A 255 -0.37 -1.62 -17.30
CA GLY A 255 0.54 -0.49 -17.29
C GLY A 255 0.01 0.75 -18.03
N ALA A 256 -1.24 0.77 -18.45
CA ALA A 256 -1.80 1.85 -19.27
C ALA A 256 -2.10 3.13 -18.46
N LYS A 257 -2.37 3.00 -17.16
CA LYS A 257 -2.71 4.12 -16.28
C LYS A 257 -1.97 4.04 -14.94
N LEU A 258 -1.52 5.21 -14.50
CA LEU A 258 -0.95 5.41 -13.18
C LEU A 258 -1.78 6.44 -12.41
N TYR A 259 -2.36 6.03 -11.31
CA TYR A 259 -3.12 6.88 -10.40
C TYR A 259 -2.18 7.40 -9.30
N VAL A 260 -2.12 8.71 -9.13
CA VAL A 260 -1.23 9.39 -8.19
C VAL A 260 -2.05 10.21 -7.21
N THR A 261 -1.97 9.91 -5.91
CA THR A 261 -2.58 10.74 -4.87
C THR A 261 -1.81 12.03 -4.67
N THR A 262 -2.51 13.10 -4.29
CA THR A 262 -1.89 14.42 -4.09
C THR A 262 -2.20 14.95 -2.70
N GLY A 263 -1.22 14.94 -1.81
CA GLY A 263 -1.37 15.23 -0.39
C GLY A 263 -1.93 16.62 -0.03
N ARG A 264 -1.81 17.63 -0.91
CA ARG A 264 -2.44 18.95 -0.70
C ARG A 264 -3.54 19.26 -1.71
N GLY A 265 -3.58 18.56 -2.83
CA GLY A 265 -4.55 18.78 -3.90
C GLY A 265 -5.91 18.17 -3.65
N LYS A 266 -6.08 17.31 -2.65
CA LYS A 266 -7.31 16.54 -2.40
C LYS A 266 -7.77 15.74 -3.61
N LYS A 267 -6.82 15.33 -4.47
CA LYS A 267 -7.10 14.75 -5.78
C LYS A 267 -6.28 13.48 -6.01
N VAL A 268 -6.77 12.70 -6.94
CA VAL A 268 -5.99 11.69 -7.67
C VAL A 268 -5.77 12.22 -9.07
N VAL A 269 -4.52 12.24 -9.50
CA VAL A 269 -4.12 12.56 -10.88
C VAL A 269 -3.97 11.25 -11.63
N VAL A 270 -4.46 11.21 -12.87
CA VAL A 270 -4.35 10.05 -13.77
C VAL A 270 -3.28 10.36 -14.81
N LEU A 271 -2.19 9.60 -14.79
CA LEU A 271 -1.07 9.70 -15.70
C LEU A 271 -1.09 8.52 -16.68
N GLU A 272 -0.76 8.76 -17.93
CA GLU A 272 -0.55 7.74 -18.95
C GLU A 272 0.95 7.43 -19.06
N PRO A 273 1.42 6.28 -18.57
CA PRO A 273 2.85 5.94 -18.55
C PRO A 273 3.53 5.97 -19.93
N ALA A 274 2.81 5.55 -20.98
CA ALA A 274 3.36 5.48 -22.33
C ALA A 274 3.74 6.85 -22.92
N THR A 275 2.98 7.89 -22.58
CA THR A 275 3.15 9.25 -23.13
C THR A 275 3.71 10.25 -22.12
N GLY A 276 3.54 9.99 -20.83
CA GLY A 276 3.79 10.94 -19.75
C GLY A 276 2.71 12.02 -19.61
N ASN A 277 1.59 11.90 -20.32
CA ASN A 277 0.51 12.89 -20.30
C ASN A 277 -0.38 12.70 -19.05
N ILE A 278 -0.95 13.79 -18.57
CA ILE A 278 -2.00 13.77 -17.55
C ILE A 278 -3.36 13.63 -18.25
N ALA A 279 -4.00 12.47 -18.07
CA ALA A 279 -5.33 12.15 -18.61
C ALA A 279 -6.49 12.76 -17.81
N GLY A 280 -6.19 13.51 -16.76
CA GLY A 280 -7.15 14.20 -15.90
C GLY A 280 -6.93 13.98 -14.42
N SER A 281 -7.87 14.45 -13.61
CA SER A 281 -7.86 14.28 -12.16
C SER A 281 -9.28 14.27 -11.62
N PHE A 282 -9.46 13.76 -10.40
CA PHE A 282 -10.74 13.79 -9.67
C PHE A 282 -10.52 14.00 -8.18
N GLU A 283 -11.53 14.56 -7.50
CA GLU A 283 -11.44 14.87 -6.08
C GLU A 283 -11.73 13.64 -5.21
N VAL A 284 -11.05 13.58 -4.05
CA VAL A 284 -11.23 12.56 -3.01
C VAL A 284 -11.32 13.23 -1.62
N GLY A 285 -10.79 12.67 -0.56
CA GLY A 285 -10.72 13.30 0.75
C GLY A 285 -9.45 14.13 0.97
N ASP A 286 -9.29 14.63 2.20
CA ASP A 286 -8.16 15.49 2.56
C ASP A 286 -6.87 14.68 2.71
N ARG A 287 -5.82 15.18 2.07
CA ARG A 287 -4.48 14.59 2.09
C ARG A 287 -4.52 13.06 1.84
N PRO A 288 -4.98 12.64 0.64
CA PRO A 288 -4.96 11.24 0.28
C PRO A 288 -3.51 10.76 0.24
N TRP A 289 -3.24 9.65 0.96
CA TRP A 289 -1.92 9.05 1.05
C TRP A 289 -1.89 7.73 0.30
N GLY A 290 -2.33 6.66 0.95
CA GLY A 290 -2.40 5.33 0.35
C GLY A 290 -3.48 5.24 -0.72
N ILE A 291 -3.23 4.38 -1.71
CA ILE A 291 -4.13 4.16 -2.85
C ILE A 291 -4.01 2.71 -3.33
N ALA A 292 -5.12 2.10 -3.68
CA ALA A 292 -5.15 0.77 -4.30
C ALA A 292 -6.33 0.61 -5.26
N LEU A 293 -6.17 -0.22 -6.27
CA LEU A 293 -7.22 -0.65 -7.19
C LEU A 293 -7.86 -1.96 -6.69
N SER A 294 -9.15 -2.14 -6.99
CA SER A 294 -9.80 -3.45 -6.86
C SER A 294 -9.19 -4.47 -7.81
N PRO A 295 -9.37 -5.80 -7.55
CA PRO A 295 -8.83 -6.83 -8.43
C PRO A 295 -9.34 -6.78 -9.88
N ASP A 296 -10.52 -6.24 -10.12
CA ASP A 296 -11.10 -6.03 -11.45
C ASP A 296 -10.86 -4.61 -11.99
N GLU A 297 -10.13 -3.78 -11.24
CA GLU A 297 -9.78 -2.39 -11.56
C GLU A 297 -10.97 -1.44 -11.77
N LYS A 298 -12.18 -1.85 -11.32
CA LYS A 298 -13.37 -0.99 -11.42
C LYS A 298 -13.49 0.01 -10.28
N LEU A 299 -12.94 -0.33 -9.11
CA LEU A 299 -12.93 0.54 -7.95
C LEU A 299 -11.50 0.95 -7.59
N LEU A 300 -11.39 2.17 -7.07
CA LEU A 300 -10.15 2.69 -6.51
C LEU A 300 -10.44 3.20 -5.10
N PHE A 301 -9.51 2.92 -4.19
CA PHE A 301 -9.61 3.28 -2.78
C PHE A 301 -8.49 4.24 -2.40
N THR A 302 -8.81 5.34 -1.69
CA THR A 302 -7.80 6.27 -1.15
C THR A 302 -7.96 6.45 0.34
N ALA A 303 -6.86 6.33 1.09
CA ALA A 303 -6.80 6.65 2.51
C ALA A 303 -6.61 8.16 2.68
N ASN A 304 -7.58 8.85 3.27
CA ASN A 304 -7.62 10.30 3.41
C ASN A 304 -7.31 10.68 4.87
N GLY A 305 -6.03 10.96 5.16
CA GLY A 305 -5.53 11.11 6.52
C GLY A 305 -6.35 12.05 7.42
N PRO A 306 -6.36 13.37 7.17
CA PRO A 306 -7.10 14.32 8.01
C PRO A 306 -8.62 14.14 7.99
N SER A 307 -9.19 13.60 6.90
CA SER A 307 -10.63 13.32 6.81
C SER A 307 -11.05 12.11 7.66
N GLY A 308 -10.12 11.21 8.03
CA GLY A 308 -10.42 9.97 8.76
C GLY A 308 -11.39 9.08 7.99
N ASP A 309 -11.21 8.99 6.67
CA ASP A 309 -12.07 8.21 5.79
C ASP A 309 -11.31 7.61 4.60
N VAL A 310 -11.98 6.69 3.93
CA VAL A 310 -11.56 6.12 2.65
C VAL A 310 -12.56 6.53 1.59
N SER A 311 -12.09 7.13 0.50
CA SER A 311 -12.93 7.33 -0.68
C SER A 311 -12.94 6.06 -1.53
N ILE A 312 -14.14 5.58 -1.85
CA ILE A 312 -14.38 4.51 -2.83
C ILE A 312 -14.81 5.18 -4.12
N VAL A 313 -14.01 5.02 -5.17
CA VAL A 313 -14.15 5.72 -6.44
C VAL A 313 -14.47 4.72 -7.55
N ASP A 314 -15.45 5.02 -8.38
CA ASP A 314 -15.67 4.35 -9.66
C ASP A 314 -14.61 4.82 -10.66
N VAL A 315 -13.82 3.89 -11.16
CA VAL A 315 -12.66 4.17 -12.03
C VAL A 315 -13.10 4.68 -13.41
N ALA A 316 -14.21 4.17 -13.93
CA ALA A 316 -14.70 4.52 -15.27
C ALA A 316 -15.26 5.94 -15.31
N THR A 317 -16.07 6.31 -14.31
CA THR A 317 -16.69 7.64 -14.21
C THR A 317 -15.84 8.66 -13.45
N ARG A 318 -14.81 8.19 -12.70
CA ARG A 318 -13.96 9.00 -11.83
C ARG A 318 -14.76 9.73 -10.74
N THR A 319 -15.82 9.12 -10.24
CA THR A 319 -16.69 9.69 -9.21
C THR A 319 -16.54 8.95 -7.88
N VAL A 320 -16.56 9.70 -6.76
CA VAL A 320 -16.61 9.11 -5.43
C VAL A 320 -18.00 8.55 -5.19
N LEU A 321 -18.10 7.23 -5.10
CA LEU A 321 -19.34 6.52 -4.77
C LEU A 321 -19.69 6.65 -3.29
N LYS A 322 -18.67 6.55 -2.43
CA LYS A 322 -18.83 6.57 -0.98
C LYS A 322 -17.57 7.05 -0.29
N LYS A 323 -17.71 7.70 0.86
CA LYS A 323 -16.66 7.89 1.85
C LYS A 323 -16.99 7.05 3.07
N VAL A 324 -16.09 6.14 3.44
CA VAL A 324 -16.24 5.22 4.56
C VAL A 324 -15.37 5.71 5.70
N LYS A 325 -15.98 5.99 6.88
CA LYS A 325 -15.22 6.33 8.08
C LYS A 325 -14.41 5.12 8.54
N VAL A 326 -13.16 5.39 8.93
CA VAL A 326 -12.18 4.42 9.44
C VAL A 326 -11.55 4.94 10.73
N GLY A 327 -10.40 4.44 11.13
CA GLY A 327 -9.65 4.98 12.26
C GLY A 327 -9.06 6.36 11.99
N GLU A 328 -8.25 6.87 12.93
CA GLU A 328 -7.65 8.20 12.83
C GLU A 328 -6.39 8.18 11.94
N LYS A 329 -6.30 9.16 11.04
CA LYS A 329 -5.22 9.31 10.05
C LYS A 329 -4.96 8.02 9.27
N PRO A 330 -5.93 7.55 8.47
CA PRO A 330 -5.69 6.42 7.57
C PRO A 330 -4.51 6.73 6.65
N TRP A 331 -3.60 5.73 6.54
CA TRP A 331 -2.34 5.87 5.83
C TRP A 331 -2.23 4.89 4.66
N GLY A 332 -2.24 3.60 4.92
CA GLY A 332 -2.09 2.56 3.91
C GLY A 332 -3.41 1.96 3.46
N VAL A 333 -3.46 1.52 2.21
CA VAL A 333 -4.60 0.80 1.62
C VAL A 333 -4.09 -0.50 1.01
N LEU A 334 -4.71 -1.61 1.41
CA LEU A 334 -4.39 -2.93 0.88
C LEU A 334 -5.68 -3.63 0.43
N VAL A 335 -5.67 -4.22 -0.75
CA VAL A 335 -6.76 -5.06 -1.26
C VAL A 335 -6.31 -6.52 -1.27
N VAL A 336 -7.04 -7.38 -0.58
CA VAL A 336 -6.75 -8.81 -0.47
C VAL A 336 -7.90 -9.62 -1.06
N GLY A 337 -7.60 -10.44 -2.09
CA GLY A 337 -8.52 -11.44 -2.63
C GLY A 337 -8.83 -12.52 -1.60
N ARG A 338 -9.98 -13.16 -1.74
CA ARG A 338 -10.39 -14.34 -0.96
C ARG A 338 -10.06 -15.62 -1.69
#